data_aef059ba9baa65ba9a360c4a40adf508
#
_entry.id   aef059ba9baa65ba9a360c4a40adf508
#
_cell.length_a   1.000
_cell.length_b   1.000
_cell.length_c   1.000
_cell.angle_alpha   90.00
_cell.angle_beta   90.00
_cell.angle_gamma   90.00
#
_symmetry.space_group_name_H-M   'P 1'
#
loop_
_entity.id
_entity.type
_entity.pdbx_description
1 polymer ?
#
loop_
_entity_poly.entity_id
_entity_poly.type
_entity_poly.pdbx_seq_one_letter_code
_entity_poly.pdbx_strand_id
1 'polypeptide(L)'
;MIAPGVYVMPGSGGAADENNLGRIGNAGFIVGDRGVIAIDTGTSYAHGQELLSAIREITDQPVRAALITHTRPEFLFGGAAFRERGIPIRMHINTAGLMASRCETCLKTLRQTVGEEAMRGTAMYKPDQTFDATHVLDLIGRPLRVVYFGHSSGPGDIAVLDERSGVLYAGGLLDAGRVPDIQDCDLAGWAKALREIQAMGTARIVPGHGAPSSASLVLEVQHYLAQLEARARSLVAAGTSLLNVSEAGELSEFESWDQYDTIHRRNAAIAFVRFERDLMLK
;
A
#
# COMPACT_ATOMS: atom_id res chain seq x y z
N MET A 1 -10.89 -16.40 0.58
CA MET A 1 -11.57 -16.01 -0.67
C MET A 1 -12.58 -14.92 -0.36
N ILE A 2 -12.59 -13.82 -1.12
CA ILE A 2 -13.51 -12.67 -0.91
C ILE A 2 -14.52 -12.51 -2.05
N ALA A 3 -14.21 -13.04 -3.21
CA ALA A 3 -15.11 -13.21 -4.35
C ALA A 3 -14.63 -14.40 -5.18
N PRO A 4 -15.44 -14.95 -6.10
CA PRO A 4 -15.02 -16.08 -6.94
C PRO A 4 -13.71 -15.79 -7.67
N GLY A 5 -12.65 -16.57 -7.38
CA GLY A 5 -11.31 -16.43 -7.91
C GLY A 5 -10.50 -15.24 -7.36
N VAL A 6 -10.96 -14.54 -6.32
CA VAL A 6 -10.25 -13.43 -5.69
C VAL A 6 -9.92 -13.76 -4.23
N TYR A 7 -8.64 -13.73 -3.87
CA TYR A 7 -8.13 -14.21 -2.59
C TYR A 7 -7.25 -13.17 -1.91
N VAL A 8 -7.38 -13.02 -0.61
CA VAL A 8 -6.54 -12.17 0.24
C VAL A 8 -5.81 -13.04 1.25
N MET A 9 -4.54 -12.80 1.43
CA MET A 9 -3.72 -13.21 2.56
C MET A 9 -3.63 -11.98 3.47
N PRO A 10 -4.35 -11.97 4.61
CA PRO A 10 -4.42 -10.79 5.46
C PRO A 10 -3.12 -10.57 6.23
N GLY A 11 -2.71 -9.32 6.35
CA GLY A 11 -1.68 -8.91 7.28
C GLY A 11 -2.21 -8.82 8.72
N SER A 12 -1.29 -8.88 9.67
CA SER A 12 -1.62 -8.79 11.11
C SER A 12 -1.94 -7.36 11.57
N GLY A 13 -1.60 -6.33 10.76
CA GLY A 13 -1.55 -4.95 11.24
C GLY A 13 -0.40 -4.72 12.22
N GLY A 14 -0.43 -3.62 12.92
CA GLY A 14 0.61 -3.22 13.86
C GLY A 14 1.88 -2.68 13.20
N ALA A 15 2.93 -2.48 14.00
CA ALA A 15 4.28 -2.25 13.50
C ALA A 15 4.95 -3.59 13.16
N ALA A 16 5.88 -3.56 12.18
CA ALA A 16 6.70 -4.74 11.90
C ALA A 16 7.59 -5.07 13.10
N ASP A 17 7.62 -6.33 13.52
CA ASP A 17 8.44 -6.84 14.61
C ASP A 17 8.82 -8.32 14.40
N GLU A 18 9.56 -8.89 15.36
CA GLU A 18 9.99 -10.29 15.35
C GLU A 18 8.81 -11.27 15.49
N ASN A 19 7.69 -10.87 16.12
CA ASN A 19 6.55 -11.76 16.36
C ASN A 19 5.67 -11.89 15.12
N ASN A 20 5.42 -10.78 14.41
CA ASN A 20 4.63 -10.78 13.18
C ASN A 20 5.49 -10.98 11.91
N LEU A 21 6.81 -11.06 12.06
CA LEU A 21 7.77 -11.24 10.96
C LEU A 21 7.61 -10.17 9.85
N GLY A 22 7.13 -8.98 10.22
CA GLY A 22 6.81 -7.89 9.30
C GLY A 22 5.60 -8.14 8.40
N ARG A 23 4.78 -9.16 8.64
CA ARG A 23 3.62 -9.55 7.84
C ARG A 23 2.40 -8.70 8.17
N ILE A 24 2.56 -7.39 8.12
CA ILE A 24 1.55 -6.42 8.59
C ILE A 24 0.57 -5.98 7.50
N GLY A 25 0.97 -6.03 6.22
CA GLY A 25 0.16 -5.65 5.08
C GLY A 25 -0.52 -6.83 4.38
N ASN A 26 -1.58 -6.54 3.65
CA ASN A 26 -2.31 -7.52 2.87
C ASN A 26 -1.57 -7.85 1.57
N ALA A 27 -1.50 -9.12 1.22
CA ALA A 27 -1.18 -9.60 -0.11
C ALA A 27 -2.37 -10.39 -0.66
N GLY A 28 -2.36 -10.70 -1.94
CA GLY A 28 -3.45 -11.50 -2.50
C GLY A 28 -3.17 -12.01 -3.90
N PHE A 29 -4.19 -12.63 -4.50
CA PHE A 29 -4.09 -13.09 -5.87
C PHE A 29 -5.46 -13.24 -6.52
N ILE A 30 -5.45 -13.18 -7.84
CA ILE A 30 -6.63 -13.33 -8.68
C ILE A 30 -6.39 -14.50 -9.64
N VAL A 31 -7.30 -15.49 -9.61
CA VAL A 31 -7.30 -16.65 -10.49
C VAL A 31 -8.18 -16.37 -11.70
N GLY A 32 -7.62 -16.50 -12.86
CA GLY A 32 -8.30 -16.40 -14.13
C GLY A 32 -8.40 -17.77 -14.83
N ASP A 33 -8.82 -17.75 -16.08
CA ASP A 33 -9.04 -18.98 -16.87
C ASP A 33 -7.72 -19.62 -17.33
N ARG A 34 -6.62 -18.85 -17.39
CA ARG A 34 -5.31 -19.26 -17.96
C ARG A 34 -4.11 -18.96 -17.07
N GLY A 35 -4.35 -18.63 -15.79
CA GLY A 35 -3.27 -18.30 -14.86
C GLY A 35 -3.73 -17.47 -13.68
N VAL A 36 -2.74 -17.03 -12.92
CA VAL A 36 -2.91 -16.25 -11.69
C VAL A 36 -2.09 -14.96 -11.77
N ILE A 37 -2.64 -13.85 -11.28
CA ILE A 37 -1.90 -12.63 -10.95
C ILE A 37 -1.83 -12.51 -9.44
N ALA A 38 -0.61 -12.42 -8.88
CA ALA A 38 -0.40 -12.04 -7.50
C ALA A 38 -0.46 -10.51 -7.36
N ILE A 39 -1.05 -10.02 -6.27
CA ILE A 39 -1.12 -8.61 -5.92
C ILE A 39 -0.31 -8.42 -4.64
N ASP A 40 0.78 -7.66 -4.76
CA ASP A 40 1.84 -7.55 -3.78
C ASP A 40 2.51 -8.91 -3.45
N THR A 41 3.63 -8.90 -2.78
CA THR A 41 4.42 -10.13 -2.60
C THR A 41 4.78 -10.41 -1.14
N GLY A 42 4.44 -9.48 -0.25
CA GLY A 42 4.77 -9.61 1.17
C GLY A 42 6.17 -9.07 1.53
N THR A 43 6.51 -9.22 2.81
CA THR A 43 7.63 -8.57 3.49
C THR A 43 8.99 -9.21 3.19
N SER A 44 9.03 -10.53 3.02
CA SER A 44 10.27 -11.31 2.94
C SER A 44 10.19 -12.42 1.91
N TYR A 45 11.35 -12.98 1.57
CA TYR A 45 11.42 -14.17 0.71
C TYR A 45 10.51 -15.30 1.22
N ALA A 46 10.54 -15.58 2.53
CA ALA A 46 9.68 -16.60 3.14
C ALA A 46 8.20 -16.28 2.98
N HIS A 47 7.79 -15.01 3.16
CA HIS A 47 6.40 -14.58 2.96
C HIS A 47 5.97 -14.73 1.49
N GLY A 48 6.85 -14.38 0.54
CA GLY A 48 6.60 -14.62 -0.88
C GLY A 48 6.45 -16.10 -1.23
N GLN A 49 7.23 -16.99 -0.61
CA GLN A 49 7.09 -18.43 -0.77
C GLN A 49 5.74 -18.95 -0.23
N GLU A 50 5.30 -18.44 0.92
CA GLU A 50 4.00 -18.78 1.50
C GLU A 50 2.84 -18.34 0.59
N LEU A 51 2.91 -17.14 0.02
CA LEU A 51 1.92 -16.69 -0.95
C LEU A 51 1.88 -17.61 -2.17
N LEU A 52 3.03 -17.99 -2.71
CA LEU A 52 3.11 -18.94 -3.83
C LEU A 52 2.57 -20.33 -3.47
N SER A 53 2.80 -20.79 -2.24
CA SER A 53 2.24 -22.05 -1.72
C SER A 53 0.73 -21.96 -1.59
N ALA A 54 0.20 -20.87 -1.02
CA ALA A 54 -1.24 -20.64 -0.91
C ALA A 54 -1.94 -20.60 -2.28
N ILE A 55 -1.29 -20.02 -3.30
CA ILE A 55 -1.79 -20.07 -4.68
C ILE A 55 -1.88 -21.52 -5.16
N ARG A 56 -0.83 -22.30 -4.92
CA ARG A 56 -0.75 -23.70 -5.35
C ARG A 56 -1.78 -24.62 -4.71
N GLU A 57 -2.15 -24.34 -3.46
CA GLU A 57 -3.23 -25.05 -2.77
C GLU A 57 -4.61 -24.80 -3.39
N ILE A 58 -4.79 -23.67 -4.06
CA ILE A 58 -6.06 -23.26 -4.66
C ILE A 58 -6.15 -23.69 -6.13
N THR A 59 -5.03 -23.65 -6.87
CA THR A 59 -5.05 -23.90 -8.30
C THR A 59 -3.68 -24.35 -8.83
N ASP A 60 -3.71 -25.22 -9.84
CA ASP A 60 -2.51 -25.59 -10.61
C ASP A 60 -2.19 -24.60 -11.76
N GLN A 61 -2.99 -23.57 -11.94
CA GLN A 61 -2.75 -22.53 -12.93
C GLN A 61 -1.42 -21.80 -12.67
N PRO A 62 -0.63 -21.49 -13.72
CA PRO A 62 0.64 -20.80 -13.57
C PRO A 62 0.46 -19.36 -13.09
N VAL A 63 1.32 -18.91 -12.18
CA VAL A 63 1.41 -17.50 -11.82
C VAL A 63 2.09 -16.75 -12.97
N ARG A 64 1.36 -15.85 -13.62
CA ARG A 64 1.82 -15.13 -14.81
C ARG A 64 2.61 -13.87 -14.50
N ALA A 65 2.31 -13.23 -13.40
CA ALA A 65 3.04 -12.06 -12.89
C ALA A 65 2.66 -11.77 -11.45
N ALA A 66 3.50 -10.95 -10.77
CA ALA A 66 3.14 -10.21 -9.57
C ALA A 66 3.05 -8.72 -9.91
N LEU A 67 1.98 -8.06 -9.43
CA LEU A 67 1.82 -6.60 -9.47
C LEU A 67 2.14 -6.03 -8.09
N ILE A 68 3.07 -5.10 -8.02
CA ILE A 68 3.36 -4.33 -6.80
C ILE A 68 2.54 -3.05 -6.84
N THR A 69 1.72 -2.84 -5.83
CA THR A 69 0.78 -1.70 -5.79
C THR A 69 1.44 -0.41 -5.37
N HIS A 70 2.44 -0.45 -4.47
CA HIS A 70 3.12 0.73 -3.94
C HIS A 70 4.47 0.40 -3.28
N THR A 71 5.23 1.43 -2.90
CA THR A 71 6.58 1.27 -2.36
C THR A 71 6.55 1.23 -0.82
N ARG A 72 6.11 0.11 -0.25
CA ARG A 72 6.24 -0.17 1.18
C ARG A 72 6.91 -1.52 1.39
N PRO A 73 7.83 -1.63 2.36
CA PRO A 73 8.64 -2.83 2.55
C PRO A 73 7.82 -4.11 2.71
N GLU A 74 6.72 -4.03 3.42
CA GLU A 74 5.84 -5.16 3.72
C GLU A 74 5.04 -5.71 2.51
N PHE A 75 5.13 -5.04 1.36
CA PHE A 75 4.42 -5.45 0.13
C PHE A 75 5.34 -5.95 -0.97
N LEU A 76 6.62 -5.62 -0.92
CA LEU A 76 7.49 -5.80 -2.10
C LEU A 76 8.61 -6.83 -1.95
N PHE A 77 9.17 -7.06 -0.75
CA PHE A 77 10.39 -7.85 -0.64
C PHE A 77 10.20 -9.37 -0.83
N GLY A 78 8.98 -9.87 -0.73
CA GLY A 78 8.65 -11.25 -1.14
C GLY A 78 8.87 -11.51 -2.62
N GLY A 79 9.02 -10.46 -3.43
CA GLY A 79 9.35 -10.54 -4.86
C GLY A 79 10.58 -11.37 -5.19
N ALA A 80 11.55 -11.50 -4.27
CA ALA A 80 12.69 -12.38 -4.44
C ALA A 80 12.29 -13.84 -4.70
N ALA A 81 11.25 -14.35 -4.01
CA ALA A 81 10.74 -15.70 -4.19
C ALA A 81 10.03 -15.90 -5.55
N PHE A 82 9.37 -14.86 -6.05
CA PHE A 82 8.75 -14.89 -7.37
C PHE A 82 9.80 -14.94 -8.48
N ARG A 83 10.82 -14.09 -8.39
CA ARG A 83 11.90 -14.02 -9.37
C ARG A 83 12.72 -15.30 -9.44
N GLU A 84 12.98 -15.96 -8.32
CA GLU A 84 13.63 -17.27 -8.30
C GLU A 84 12.89 -18.31 -9.15
N ARG A 85 11.56 -18.20 -9.26
CA ARG A 85 10.71 -19.07 -10.10
C ARG A 85 10.47 -18.52 -11.50
N GLY A 86 11.15 -17.45 -11.89
CA GLY A 86 10.98 -16.83 -13.21
C GLY A 86 9.63 -16.13 -13.37
N ILE A 87 8.93 -15.81 -12.29
CA ILE A 87 7.67 -15.08 -12.33
C ILE A 87 7.98 -13.59 -12.41
N PRO A 88 7.56 -12.89 -13.50
CA PRO A 88 7.88 -11.49 -13.68
C PRO A 88 7.16 -10.60 -12.69
N ILE A 89 7.88 -9.56 -12.21
CA ILE A 89 7.33 -8.53 -11.33
C ILE A 89 7.09 -7.26 -12.14
N ARG A 90 5.90 -6.70 -11.97
CA ARG A 90 5.44 -5.48 -12.64
C ARG A 90 5.10 -4.42 -11.60
N MET A 91 5.48 -3.18 -11.84
CA MET A 91 5.11 -2.03 -11.01
C MET A 91 5.13 -0.73 -11.81
N HIS A 92 4.53 0.30 -11.27
CA HIS A 92 4.60 1.63 -11.86
C HIS A 92 6.06 2.14 -11.85
N ILE A 93 6.48 2.89 -12.88
CA ILE A 93 7.86 3.36 -13.03
C ILE A 93 8.32 4.23 -11.84
N ASN A 94 7.42 5.04 -11.28
CA ASN A 94 7.74 5.86 -10.11
C ASN A 94 7.90 5.02 -8.83
N THR A 95 7.11 3.94 -8.67
CA THR A 95 7.29 2.95 -7.60
C THR A 95 8.65 2.28 -7.71
N ALA A 96 9.05 1.88 -8.92
CA ALA A 96 10.37 1.30 -9.18
C ALA A 96 11.52 2.29 -8.86
N GLY A 97 11.36 3.55 -9.24
CA GLY A 97 12.33 4.62 -8.94
C GLY A 97 12.48 4.86 -7.43
N LEU A 98 11.37 4.93 -6.70
CA LEU A 98 11.38 5.10 -5.26
C LEU A 98 11.99 3.88 -4.54
N MET A 99 11.64 2.67 -4.98
CA MET A 99 12.25 1.44 -4.49
C MET A 99 13.77 1.45 -4.69
N ALA A 100 14.24 1.79 -5.88
CA ALA A 100 15.67 1.83 -6.19
C ALA A 100 16.44 2.86 -5.34
N SER A 101 15.81 3.98 -5.00
CA SER A 101 16.46 5.06 -4.24
C SER A 101 16.49 4.85 -2.73
N ARG A 102 15.55 4.07 -2.16
CA ARG A 102 15.37 4.01 -0.70
C ARG A 102 15.40 2.61 -0.10
N CYS A 103 15.03 1.58 -0.85
CA CYS A 103 14.71 0.29 -0.26
C CYS A 103 15.90 -0.55 0.18
N GLU A 104 17.14 -0.19 -0.15
CA GLU A 104 18.31 -0.76 0.54
C GLU A 104 18.29 -0.43 2.04
N THR A 105 17.96 0.82 2.38
CA THR A 105 17.79 1.22 3.78
C THR A 105 16.57 0.54 4.41
N CYS A 106 15.45 0.43 3.68
CA CYS A 106 14.27 -0.28 4.14
C CYS A 106 14.58 -1.75 4.47
N LEU A 107 15.32 -2.44 3.59
CA LEU A 107 15.70 -3.83 3.80
C LEU A 107 16.62 -3.99 5.02
N LYS A 108 17.58 -3.07 5.19
CA LYS A 108 18.45 -3.06 6.38
C LYS A 108 17.63 -2.86 7.65
N THR A 109 16.69 -1.92 7.66
CA THR A 109 15.80 -1.67 8.80
C THR A 109 14.95 -2.90 9.11
N LEU A 110 14.35 -3.53 8.09
CA LEU A 110 13.56 -4.76 8.30
C LEU A 110 14.40 -5.89 8.92
N ARG A 111 15.63 -6.10 8.45
CA ARG A 111 16.52 -7.09 9.05
C ARG A 111 16.78 -6.84 10.53
N GLN A 112 16.95 -5.58 10.91
CA GLN A 112 17.12 -5.19 12.32
C GLN A 112 15.85 -5.38 13.14
N THR A 113 14.68 -5.12 12.55
CA THR A 113 13.39 -5.14 13.25
C THR A 113 12.77 -6.53 13.31
N VAL A 114 12.89 -7.30 12.24
CA VAL A 114 12.23 -8.62 12.08
C VAL A 114 13.19 -9.78 12.38
N GLY A 115 14.49 -9.50 12.32
CA GLY A 115 15.54 -10.49 12.52
C GLY A 115 16.13 -11.05 11.22
N GLU A 116 17.43 -11.31 11.23
CA GLU A 116 18.18 -11.80 10.06
C GLU A 116 17.68 -13.16 9.56
N GLU A 117 17.27 -14.04 10.46
CA GLU A 117 16.76 -15.38 10.11
C GLU A 117 15.45 -15.30 9.31
N ALA A 118 14.50 -14.49 9.77
CA ALA A 118 13.22 -14.30 9.09
C ALA A 118 13.37 -13.60 7.73
N MET A 119 14.46 -12.85 7.55
CA MET A 119 14.78 -12.15 6.32
C MET A 119 15.74 -12.91 5.40
N ARG A 120 16.09 -14.16 5.75
CA ARG A 120 16.99 -15.01 4.92
C ARG A 120 16.44 -15.15 3.50
N GLY A 121 17.31 -15.00 2.49
CA GLY A 121 16.93 -15.05 1.07
C GLY A 121 16.27 -13.77 0.55
N THR A 122 15.92 -12.82 1.42
CA THR A 122 15.33 -11.55 1.02
C THR A 122 16.41 -10.62 0.46
N ALA A 123 16.18 -10.11 -0.74
CA ALA A 123 17.13 -9.25 -1.44
C ALA A 123 16.42 -8.15 -2.24
N MET A 124 17.16 -7.08 -2.52
CA MET A 124 16.75 -6.09 -3.51
C MET A 124 16.65 -6.72 -4.90
N TYR A 125 15.70 -6.23 -5.68
CA TYR A 125 15.54 -6.62 -7.08
C TYR A 125 15.12 -5.41 -7.93
N LYS A 126 15.21 -5.58 -9.24
CA LYS A 126 14.60 -4.66 -10.20
C LYS A 126 13.33 -5.32 -10.76
N PRO A 127 12.26 -4.56 -11.00
CA PRO A 127 11.08 -5.11 -11.68
C PRO A 127 11.45 -5.57 -13.07
N ASP A 128 10.78 -6.61 -13.55
CA ASP A 128 10.97 -7.13 -14.91
C ASP A 128 10.28 -6.25 -15.95
N GLN A 129 9.18 -5.60 -15.55
CA GLN A 129 8.43 -4.67 -16.40
C GLN A 129 7.91 -3.49 -15.60
N THR A 130 7.99 -2.30 -16.18
CA THR A 130 7.39 -1.09 -15.65
C THR A 130 6.33 -0.53 -16.61
N PHE A 131 5.40 0.23 -16.06
CA PHE A 131 4.39 1.00 -16.79
C PHE A 131 4.24 2.38 -16.14
N ASP A 132 3.64 3.32 -16.84
CA ASP A 132 3.50 4.72 -16.42
C ASP A 132 2.05 5.26 -16.47
N ALA A 133 1.10 4.40 -16.90
CA ALA A 133 -0.29 4.79 -17.09
C ALA A 133 -1.27 3.67 -16.74
N THR A 134 -2.52 4.06 -16.55
CA THR A 134 -3.66 3.15 -16.45
C THR A 134 -3.76 2.28 -17.69
N HIS A 135 -3.92 0.96 -17.48
CA HIS A 135 -4.07 0.00 -18.59
C HIS A 135 -4.87 -1.23 -18.15
N VAL A 136 -5.30 -2.00 -19.11
CA VAL A 136 -5.89 -3.33 -18.89
C VAL A 136 -4.81 -4.39 -19.03
N LEU A 137 -4.72 -5.27 -18.04
CA LEU A 137 -3.83 -6.41 -18.00
C LEU A 137 -4.64 -7.70 -18.22
N ASP A 138 -4.52 -8.31 -19.37
CA ASP A 138 -5.13 -9.62 -19.67
C ASP A 138 -4.07 -10.71 -19.94
N LEU A 139 -3.45 -11.19 -18.87
CA LEU A 139 -2.50 -12.31 -18.91
C LEU A 139 -3.13 -13.64 -18.52
N ILE A 140 -4.30 -13.60 -17.91
CA ILE A 140 -4.90 -14.77 -17.26
C ILE A 140 -6.28 -15.14 -17.81
N GLY A 141 -6.74 -14.49 -18.89
CA GLY A 141 -8.09 -14.68 -19.43
C GLY A 141 -9.18 -14.07 -18.55
N ARG A 142 -8.77 -13.14 -17.69
CA ARG A 142 -9.60 -12.35 -16.80
C ARG A 142 -9.00 -10.95 -16.77
N PRO A 143 -9.58 -10.00 -17.53
CA PRO A 143 -9.02 -8.64 -17.60
C PRO A 143 -9.02 -7.96 -16.24
N LEU A 144 -7.86 -7.40 -15.88
CA LEU A 144 -7.68 -6.59 -14.68
C LEU A 144 -7.38 -5.16 -15.10
N ARG A 145 -8.09 -4.19 -14.55
CA ARG A 145 -7.79 -2.78 -14.78
C ARG A 145 -6.79 -2.30 -13.74
N VAL A 146 -5.56 -2.04 -14.16
CA VAL A 146 -4.50 -1.43 -13.37
C VAL A 146 -4.67 0.07 -13.47
N VAL A 147 -4.98 0.75 -12.37
CA VAL A 147 -5.34 2.17 -12.35
C VAL A 147 -4.28 2.98 -11.63
N TYR A 148 -3.73 3.96 -12.34
CA TYR A 148 -2.83 4.97 -11.80
C TYR A 148 -3.57 6.30 -11.76
N PHE A 149 -3.62 6.92 -10.58
CA PHE A 149 -4.37 8.16 -10.32
C PHE A 149 -3.50 9.42 -10.35
N GLY A 150 -2.23 9.31 -10.75
CA GLY A 150 -1.24 10.35 -10.55
C GLY A 150 -0.56 10.22 -9.18
N HIS A 151 0.24 11.22 -8.81
CA HIS A 151 0.84 11.28 -7.47
C HIS A 151 -0.29 11.42 -6.43
N SER A 152 -0.46 10.41 -5.61
CA SER A 152 -1.54 10.29 -4.63
C SER A 152 -0.98 9.94 -3.25
N SER A 153 -1.26 8.76 -2.69
CA SER A 153 -0.64 8.25 -1.45
C SER A 153 0.88 8.06 -1.59
N GLY A 154 1.31 7.82 -2.80
CA GLY A 154 2.70 7.80 -3.23
C GLY A 154 2.82 8.18 -4.71
N PRO A 155 4.04 8.41 -5.23
CA PRO A 155 4.25 8.91 -6.58
C PRO A 155 3.89 7.91 -7.68
N GLY A 156 3.80 6.63 -7.35
CA GLY A 156 3.51 5.55 -8.30
C GLY A 156 2.51 4.52 -7.79
N ASP A 157 1.70 4.90 -6.81
CA ASP A 157 0.72 4.00 -6.20
C ASP A 157 -0.42 3.72 -7.18
N ILE A 158 -0.81 2.46 -7.27
CA ILE A 158 -1.85 1.96 -8.16
C ILE A 158 -2.91 1.17 -7.40
N ALA A 159 -4.09 1.09 -7.99
CA ALA A 159 -5.09 0.09 -7.62
C ALA A 159 -5.29 -0.93 -8.74
N VAL A 160 -5.76 -2.13 -8.38
CA VAL A 160 -6.06 -3.20 -9.33
C VAL A 160 -7.53 -3.58 -9.19
N LEU A 161 -8.34 -3.27 -10.20
CA LEU A 161 -9.74 -3.62 -10.25
C LEU A 161 -9.95 -4.91 -11.06
N ASP A 162 -10.52 -5.91 -10.41
CA ASP A 162 -11.09 -7.05 -11.11
C ASP A 162 -12.52 -6.72 -11.53
N GLU A 163 -12.73 -6.40 -12.78
CA GLU A 163 -14.03 -5.98 -13.29
C GLU A 163 -15.08 -7.10 -13.27
N ARG A 164 -14.65 -8.38 -13.27
CA ARG A 164 -15.56 -9.53 -13.19
C ARG A 164 -16.28 -9.63 -11.84
N SER A 165 -15.58 -9.32 -10.74
CA SER A 165 -16.13 -9.40 -9.38
C SER A 165 -16.44 -8.03 -8.77
N GLY A 166 -15.94 -6.94 -9.34
CA GLY A 166 -16.01 -5.59 -8.76
C GLY A 166 -15.09 -5.40 -7.54
N VAL A 167 -14.13 -6.30 -7.31
CA VAL A 167 -13.17 -6.17 -6.20
C VAL A 167 -12.01 -5.27 -6.63
N LEU A 168 -11.68 -4.30 -5.77
CA LEU A 168 -10.55 -3.40 -5.92
C LEU A 168 -9.48 -3.73 -4.88
N TYR A 169 -8.26 -4.07 -5.32
CA TYR A 169 -7.07 -4.00 -4.48
C TYR A 169 -6.56 -2.56 -4.49
N ALA A 170 -6.64 -1.89 -3.37
CA ALA A 170 -6.35 -0.46 -3.28
C ALA A 170 -4.88 -0.16 -2.89
N GLY A 171 -4.13 -1.15 -2.39
CA GLY A 171 -2.76 -0.94 -1.95
C GLY A 171 -2.64 0.24 -0.98
N GLY A 172 -1.60 1.06 -1.13
CA GLY A 172 -1.34 2.21 -0.29
C GLY A 172 -2.34 3.36 -0.39
N LEU A 173 -3.32 3.28 -1.29
CA LEU A 173 -4.36 4.30 -1.43
C LEU A 173 -5.38 4.28 -0.28
N LEU A 174 -5.59 3.11 0.35
CA LEU A 174 -6.57 2.90 1.42
C LEU A 174 -6.05 1.92 2.46
N ASP A 175 -6.17 2.30 3.73
CA ASP A 175 -5.95 1.46 4.90
C ASP A 175 -7.23 1.42 5.74
N ALA A 176 -7.60 0.27 6.26
CA ALA A 176 -8.81 0.09 7.08
C ALA A 176 -8.46 0.02 8.57
N GLY A 177 -9.01 0.95 9.36
CA GLY A 177 -8.75 1.01 10.80
C GLY A 177 -7.29 1.29 11.17
N ARG A 178 -6.52 1.84 10.24
CA ARG A 178 -5.11 2.23 10.40
C ARG A 178 -4.89 3.63 9.88
N VAL A 179 -4.03 4.38 10.55
CA VAL A 179 -3.65 5.72 10.10
C VAL A 179 -2.85 5.63 8.80
N PRO A 180 -3.34 6.23 7.71
CA PRO A 180 -2.62 6.26 6.44
C PRO A 180 -1.38 7.14 6.54
N ASP A 181 -0.28 6.70 5.95
CA ASP A 181 1.01 7.40 6.01
C ASP A 181 1.15 8.42 4.87
N ILE A 182 1.34 9.68 5.22
CA ILE A 182 1.44 10.79 4.24
C ILE A 182 2.87 11.10 3.81
N GLN A 183 3.87 10.33 4.21
CA GLN A 183 5.28 10.67 3.99
C GLN A 183 5.60 11.01 2.54
N ASP A 184 5.11 10.22 1.60
CA ASP A 184 5.42 10.34 0.16
C ASP A 184 4.21 10.85 -0.65
N CYS A 185 3.13 11.28 0.01
CA CYS A 185 1.90 11.67 -0.67
C CYS A 185 1.94 13.09 -1.25
N ASP A 186 1.11 13.29 -2.27
CA ASP A 186 0.49 14.57 -2.61
C ASP A 186 -0.94 14.57 -2.08
N LEU A 187 -1.23 15.38 -1.04
CA LEU A 187 -2.54 15.39 -0.41
C LEU A 187 -3.68 15.77 -1.37
N ALA A 188 -3.44 16.73 -2.27
CA ALA A 188 -4.45 17.15 -3.25
C ALA A 188 -4.70 16.05 -4.30
N GLY A 189 -3.64 15.44 -4.80
CA GLY A 189 -3.71 14.29 -5.70
C GLY A 189 -4.38 13.09 -5.05
N TRP A 190 -4.09 12.82 -3.78
CA TRP A 190 -4.72 11.72 -3.05
C TRP A 190 -6.22 11.96 -2.83
N ALA A 191 -6.61 13.16 -2.42
CA ALA A 191 -8.02 13.52 -2.32
C ALA A 191 -8.77 13.36 -3.67
N LYS A 192 -8.12 13.68 -4.80
CA LYS A 192 -8.66 13.43 -6.14
C LYS A 192 -8.79 11.93 -6.42
N ALA A 193 -7.74 11.14 -6.16
CA ALA A 193 -7.74 9.68 -6.34
C ALA A 193 -8.88 9.00 -5.55
N LEU A 194 -9.09 9.40 -4.30
CA LEU A 194 -10.16 8.88 -3.47
C LEU A 194 -11.56 9.17 -4.04
N ARG A 195 -11.79 10.35 -4.60
CA ARG A 195 -13.05 10.65 -5.30
C ARG A 195 -13.25 9.78 -6.55
N GLU A 196 -12.18 9.54 -7.30
CA GLU A 196 -12.24 8.66 -8.47
C GLU A 196 -12.52 7.21 -8.07
N ILE A 197 -11.89 6.70 -7.01
CA ILE A 197 -12.16 5.36 -6.46
C ILE A 197 -13.63 5.25 -6.01
N GLN A 198 -14.15 6.26 -5.32
CA GLN A 198 -15.55 6.30 -4.90
C GLN A 198 -16.51 6.23 -6.09
N ALA A 199 -16.19 6.93 -7.18
CA ALA A 199 -16.99 6.93 -8.41
C ALA A 199 -16.94 5.61 -9.20
N MET A 200 -15.98 4.71 -8.91
CA MET A 200 -15.90 3.39 -9.57
C MET A 200 -17.03 2.44 -9.18
N GLY A 201 -17.71 2.66 -8.06
CA GLY A 201 -18.82 1.81 -7.60
C GLY A 201 -18.37 0.37 -7.30
N THR A 202 -17.20 0.20 -6.68
CA THR A 202 -16.61 -1.11 -6.39
C THR A 202 -17.46 -1.92 -5.42
N ALA A 203 -17.60 -3.21 -5.66
CA ALA A 203 -18.38 -4.11 -4.78
C ALA A 203 -17.68 -4.35 -3.43
N ARG A 204 -16.34 -4.41 -3.45
CA ARG A 204 -15.49 -4.62 -2.26
C ARG A 204 -14.11 -4.05 -2.48
N ILE A 205 -13.49 -3.57 -1.41
CA ILE A 205 -12.13 -3.02 -1.41
C ILE A 205 -11.23 -3.89 -0.53
N VAL A 206 -10.08 -4.27 -1.06
CA VAL A 206 -8.95 -4.83 -0.31
C VAL A 206 -7.99 -3.68 -0.06
N PRO A 207 -7.88 -3.19 1.20
CA PRO A 207 -6.93 -2.14 1.55
C PRO A 207 -5.49 -2.67 1.61
N GLY A 208 -4.52 -1.79 1.73
CA GLY A 208 -3.13 -2.18 2.03
C GLY A 208 -3.02 -2.85 3.40
N HIS A 209 -3.66 -2.26 4.42
CA HIS A 209 -3.71 -2.83 5.76
C HIS A 209 -5.16 -2.92 6.24
N GLY A 210 -5.41 -3.89 7.14
CA GLY A 210 -6.72 -4.10 7.74
C GLY A 210 -7.66 -4.97 6.91
N ALA A 211 -8.88 -5.12 7.36
CA ALA A 211 -9.84 -6.05 6.76
C ALA A 211 -10.41 -5.56 5.42
N PRO A 212 -10.70 -6.46 4.47
CA PRO A 212 -11.47 -6.11 3.28
C PRO A 212 -12.80 -5.44 3.64
N SER A 213 -13.11 -4.33 2.98
CA SER A 213 -14.18 -3.42 3.36
C SER A 213 -15.09 -3.07 2.17
N SER A 214 -16.10 -2.25 2.43
CA SER A 214 -16.98 -1.66 1.42
C SER A 214 -16.42 -0.32 0.92
N ALA A 215 -17.13 0.32 0.00
CA ALA A 215 -16.80 1.66 -0.49
C ALA A 215 -16.84 2.76 0.61
N SER A 216 -17.43 2.48 1.79
CA SER A 216 -17.39 3.41 2.94
C SER A 216 -15.98 3.72 3.42
N LEU A 217 -15.04 2.77 3.24
CA LEU A 217 -13.63 2.96 3.58
C LEU A 217 -13.02 4.20 2.91
N VAL A 218 -13.45 4.51 1.70
CA VAL A 218 -12.98 5.72 0.99
C VAL A 218 -13.32 6.98 1.77
N LEU A 219 -14.54 7.05 2.32
CA LEU A 219 -15.01 8.20 3.11
C LEU A 219 -14.25 8.33 4.45
N GLU A 220 -13.91 7.20 5.07
CA GLU A 220 -13.15 7.17 6.31
C GLU A 220 -11.74 7.75 6.11
N VAL A 221 -11.04 7.32 5.06
CA VAL A 221 -9.69 7.84 4.71
C VAL A 221 -9.77 9.30 4.27
N GLN A 222 -10.78 9.68 3.46
CA GLN A 222 -11.01 11.09 3.09
C GLN A 222 -11.21 11.98 4.32
N HIS A 223 -12.00 11.50 5.28
CA HIS A 223 -12.27 12.24 6.51
C HIS A 223 -10.99 12.45 7.31
N TYR A 224 -10.19 11.39 7.53
CA TYR A 224 -8.90 11.51 8.21
C TYR A 224 -7.98 12.55 7.55
N LEU A 225 -7.79 12.46 6.23
CA LEU A 225 -6.90 13.38 5.51
C LEU A 225 -7.39 14.82 5.56
N ALA A 226 -8.71 15.03 5.48
CA ALA A 226 -9.31 16.38 5.59
C ALA A 226 -9.12 16.97 7.01
N GLN A 227 -9.32 16.17 8.05
CA GLN A 227 -9.09 16.60 9.43
C GLN A 227 -7.63 16.92 9.71
N LEU A 228 -6.72 16.08 9.22
CA LEU A 228 -5.27 16.30 9.33
C LEU A 228 -4.85 17.62 8.65
N GLU A 229 -5.33 17.86 7.42
CA GLU A 229 -5.06 19.10 6.70
C GLU A 229 -5.61 20.32 7.44
N ALA A 230 -6.87 20.28 7.86
CA ALA A 230 -7.51 21.38 8.59
C ALA A 230 -6.77 21.70 9.90
N ARG A 231 -6.40 20.66 10.66
CA ARG A 231 -5.65 20.80 11.91
C ARG A 231 -4.26 21.41 11.68
N ALA A 232 -3.50 20.86 10.71
CA ALA A 232 -2.17 21.37 10.42
C ALA A 232 -2.21 22.85 9.97
N ARG A 233 -3.16 23.25 9.10
CA ARG A 233 -3.34 24.65 8.69
C ARG A 233 -3.70 25.56 9.87
N SER A 234 -4.55 25.10 10.78
CA SER A 234 -4.90 25.84 11.99
C SER A 234 -3.69 26.09 12.89
N LEU A 235 -2.84 25.08 13.09
CA LEU A 235 -1.62 25.18 13.88
C LEU A 235 -0.60 26.14 13.26
N VAL A 236 -0.43 26.13 11.92
CA VAL A 236 0.41 27.10 11.21
C VAL A 236 -0.13 28.51 11.40
N ALA A 237 -1.44 28.72 11.22
CA ALA A 237 -2.06 30.05 11.39
C ALA A 237 -1.94 30.57 12.83
N ALA A 238 -1.93 29.68 13.83
CA ALA A 238 -1.74 30.01 15.23
C ALA A 238 -0.27 30.28 15.61
N GLY A 239 0.69 30.10 14.70
CA GLY A 239 2.12 30.23 14.99
C GLY A 239 2.64 29.17 15.97
N THR A 240 2.06 27.98 15.96
CA THR A 240 2.46 26.87 16.84
C THR A 240 3.90 26.47 16.56
N SER A 241 4.70 26.27 17.59
CA SER A 241 6.07 25.75 17.44
C SER A 241 6.04 24.29 16.95
N LEU A 242 6.93 23.94 16.02
CA LEU A 242 7.07 22.56 15.52
C LEU A 242 7.26 21.54 16.68
N LEU A 243 7.89 21.95 17.77
CA LEU A 243 8.09 21.09 18.95
C LEU A 243 6.77 20.66 19.62
N ASN A 244 5.72 21.44 19.47
CA ASN A 244 4.42 21.20 20.10
C ASN A 244 3.42 20.56 19.11
N VAL A 245 3.77 20.42 17.83
CA VAL A 245 2.83 19.97 16.80
C VAL A 245 2.35 18.55 17.02
N SER A 246 3.19 17.66 17.54
CA SER A 246 2.80 16.27 17.80
C SER A 246 1.66 16.13 18.81
N GLU A 247 1.62 17.00 19.83
CA GLU A 247 0.54 17.04 20.84
C GLU A 247 -0.61 17.93 20.38
N ALA A 248 -0.31 19.14 19.89
CA ALA A 248 -1.34 20.06 19.42
C ALA A 248 -2.06 19.57 18.16
N GLY A 249 -1.47 18.65 17.42
CA GLY A 249 -2.01 18.06 16.20
C GLY A 249 -2.92 16.86 16.39
N GLU A 250 -3.18 16.44 17.65
CA GLU A 250 -4.02 15.27 17.94
C GLU A 250 -5.41 15.37 17.31
N LEU A 251 -5.89 14.22 16.84
CA LEU A 251 -7.22 13.98 16.26
C LEU A 251 -7.84 12.80 17.00
N SER A 252 -8.42 13.06 18.19
CA SER A 252 -8.88 12.04 19.13
C SER A 252 -9.91 11.06 18.56
N GLU A 253 -10.66 11.44 17.54
CA GLU A 253 -11.60 10.54 16.87
C GLU A 253 -10.94 9.34 16.19
N PHE A 254 -9.61 9.43 15.91
CA PHE A 254 -8.83 8.36 15.27
C PHE A 254 -7.88 7.63 16.22
N GLU A 255 -7.92 7.92 17.54
CA GLU A 255 -7.02 7.29 18.53
C GLU A 255 -7.08 5.76 18.53
N SER A 256 -8.21 5.20 18.19
CA SER A 256 -8.40 3.74 18.10
C SER A 256 -7.81 3.11 16.82
N TRP A 257 -7.36 3.93 15.87
CA TRP A 257 -6.77 3.42 14.65
C TRP A 257 -5.35 2.91 14.89
N ASP A 258 -5.02 1.78 14.26
CA ASP A 258 -3.69 1.20 14.31
C ASP A 258 -2.62 2.25 13.92
N GLN A 259 -1.51 2.27 14.64
CA GLN A 259 -0.39 3.19 14.48
C GLN A 259 -0.71 4.68 14.72
N TYR A 260 -1.75 5.00 15.50
CA TYR A 260 -2.07 6.38 15.81
C TYR A 260 -0.89 7.09 16.51
N ASP A 261 -0.35 6.52 17.56
CA ASP A 261 0.74 7.13 18.34
C ASP A 261 2.05 7.33 17.57
N THR A 262 2.22 6.63 16.46
CA THR A 262 3.44 6.68 15.65
C THR A 262 3.22 7.41 14.33
N ILE A 263 2.35 6.89 13.47
CA ILE A 263 2.13 7.44 12.13
C ILE A 263 1.40 8.78 12.20
N HIS A 264 0.35 8.91 13.05
CA HIS A 264 -0.39 10.18 13.12
C HIS A 264 0.48 11.33 13.62
N ARG A 265 1.28 11.13 14.68
CA ARG A 265 2.19 12.18 15.19
C ARG A 265 3.20 12.63 14.13
N ARG A 266 3.74 11.68 13.37
CA ARG A 266 4.61 11.99 12.25
C ARG A 266 3.87 12.73 11.12
N ASN A 267 2.65 12.29 10.80
CA ASN A 267 1.80 12.94 9.80
C ASN A 267 1.50 14.40 10.18
N ALA A 268 1.16 14.66 11.42
CA ALA A 268 0.91 16.02 11.91
C ALA A 268 2.13 16.93 11.68
N ALA A 269 3.33 16.45 12.04
CA ALA A 269 4.56 17.21 11.82
C ALA A 269 4.85 17.42 10.32
N ILE A 270 4.69 16.38 9.48
CA ILE A 270 4.90 16.48 8.02
C ILE A 270 3.91 17.48 7.40
N ALA A 271 2.63 17.36 7.72
CA ALA A 271 1.61 18.27 7.21
C ALA A 271 1.86 19.72 7.62
N PHE A 272 2.19 19.95 8.91
CA PHE A 272 2.54 21.26 9.42
C PHE A 272 3.68 21.90 8.63
N VAL A 273 4.81 21.20 8.50
CA VAL A 273 6.00 21.72 7.79
C VAL A 273 5.69 22.02 6.33
N ARG A 274 4.88 21.19 5.66
CA ARG A 274 4.47 21.45 4.27
C ARG A 274 3.64 22.72 4.16
N PHE A 275 2.64 22.91 5.01
CA PHE A 275 1.77 24.10 4.94
C PHE A 275 2.48 25.37 5.42
N GLU A 276 3.38 25.29 6.41
CA GLU A 276 4.21 26.41 6.81
C GLU A 276 5.10 26.90 5.65
N ARG A 277 5.77 25.95 4.96
CA ARG A 277 6.55 26.27 3.78
C ARG A 277 5.72 26.92 2.67
N ASP A 278 4.52 26.38 2.41
CA ASP A 278 3.62 26.91 1.36
C ASP A 278 3.12 28.32 1.71
N LEU A 279 3.02 28.66 2.99
CA LEU A 279 2.71 30.01 3.45
C LEU A 279 3.88 30.99 3.25
N MET A 280 5.12 30.54 3.47
CA MET A 280 6.32 31.36 3.30
C MET A 280 6.66 31.66 1.82
N LEU A 281 6.14 30.88 0.89
CA LEU A 281 6.38 31.02 -0.55
C LEU A 281 5.33 31.90 -1.25
N LYS A 282 4.30 32.36 -0.54
CA LYS A 282 3.27 33.30 -1.02
C LYS A 282 3.59 34.73 -0.66
#